data_7adb696ec073649301dc0650c0ca4713
#
_entry.id   7adb696ec073649301dc0650c0ca4713
#
_cell.length_a   1.000
_cell.length_b   1.000
_cell.length_c   1.000
_cell.angle_alpha   90.00
_cell.angle_beta   90.00
_cell.angle_gamma   90.00
#
_symmetry.space_group_name_H-M   'P 1'
#
loop_
_entity.id
_entity.type
_entity.pdbx_description
1 polymer ?
#
loop_
_entity_poly.entity_id
_entity_poly.type
_entity_poly.pdbx_seq_one_letter_code
_entity_poly.pdbx_strand_id
1 'polypeptide(L)'
;MEFDNNNRNESDINVDSLWIIGPRAKGGKRENYYHGNFVPQIPEQMIRRYTDKGGIVLDMFMGSGTALFEAENLGRSYIGFDINDDIIAKVIAKMHESDAKYFIHNCDVTNSEKVSLALSEDLINIGETGVDLIISHPPYLDIVKFTEKQEDLSHISDLGVFIGCFLKGVKNVWPFLKKDKHFVLVIGDLWRNKEVVPLGFYLMNAIKTTFSCLLKGIVVKDIVGNRGKLGTENIWRQRALKSDNFLFKHEYIFVFKKI
;
A
#
# COMPACT_ATOMS: atom_id res chain seq x y z
N MET A 1 -3.09 -12.39 17.76
CA MET A 1 -4.16 -13.40 17.90
C MET A 1 -4.68 -13.64 16.49
N GLU A 2 -4.60 -14.84 15.99
CA GLU A 2 -5.07 -15.17 14.64
C GLU A 2 -6.60 -15.20 14.63
N PHE A 3 -7.19 -14.91 13.45
CA PHE A 3 -8.63 -15.01 13.27
C PHE A 3 -9.06 -16.48 13.38
N ASP A 4 -9.51 -16.87 14.56
CA ASP A 4 -10.16 -18.17 14.78
C ASP A 4 -11.65 -18.02 14.46
N ASN A 5 -12.14 -18.79 13.50
CA ASN A 5 -13.56 -18.83 13.15
C ASN A 5 -14.46 -19.21 14.35
N ASN A 6 -13.91 -19.82 15.40
CA ASN A 6 -14.63 -20.20 16.60
C ASN A 6 -14.71 -19.09 17.65
N ASN A 7 -13.91 -18.01 17.53
CA ASN A 7 -13.82 -16.93 18.53
C ASN A 7 -13.99 -15.55 17.90
N ARG A 8 -14.98 -15.40 17.03
CA ARG A 8 -15.25 -14.16 16.28
C ARG A 8 -15.47 -12.92 17.15
N ASN A 9 -15.91 -13.08 18.37
CA ASN A 9 -16.20 -11.98 19.31
C ASN A 9 -14.95 -11.46 20.03
N GLU A 10 -13.83 -12.18 20.01
CA GLU A 10 -12.58 -11.81 20.69
C GLU A 10 -11.48 -11.33 19.73
N SER A 11 -11.77 -11.28 18.43
CA SER A 11 -10.82 -10.81 17.44
C SER A 11 -10.65 -9.29 17.53
N ASP A 12 -9.41 -8.82 17.62
CA ASP A 12 -9.02 -7.41 17.53
C ASP A 12 -8.86 -6.91 16.07
N ILE A 13 -9.34 -7.70 15.09
CA ILE A 13 -9.43 -7.27 13.70
C ILE A 13 -10.54 -6.23 13.57
N ASN A 14 -10.16 -5.04 13.11
CA ASN A 14 -11.12 -3.96 12.88
C ASN A 14 -11.99 -4.28 11.65
N VAL A 15 -13.30 -4.34 11.86
CA VAL A 15 -14.29 -4.62 10.81
C VAL A 15 -15.08 -3.38 10.39
N ASP A 16 -14.88 -2.25 11.07
CA ASP A 16 -15.56 -1.00 10.77
C ASP A 16 -15.03 -0.35 9.50
N SER A 17 -15.86 0.42 8.84
CA SER A 17 -15.48 1.20 7.65
C SER A 17 -14.88 2.57 8.00
N LEU A 18 -14.90 2.98 9.26
CA LEU A 18 -14.25 4.18 9.79
C LEU A 18 -13.17 3.78 10.79
N TRP A 19 -11.91 4.03 10.44
CA TRP A 19 -10.76 3.71 11.29
C TRP A 19 -10.19 4.95 11.94
N ILE A 20 -10.33 5.05 13.25
CA ILE A 20 -9.66 6.05 14.09
C ILE A 20 -8.47 5.34 14.75
N ILE A 21 -7.35 5.29 14.05
CA ILE A 21 -6.18 4.50 14.48
C ILE A 21 -5.36 5.23 15.56
N GLY A 22 -5.43 6.57 15.59
CA GLY A 22 -4.58 7.36 16.47
C GLY A 22 -3.11 7.38 16.04
N PRO A 23 -2.16 7.42 17.00
CA PRO A 23 -0.75 7.56 16.65
C PRO A 23 -0.20 6.29 15.98
N ARG A 24 0.79 6.51 15.09
CA ARG A 24 1.56 5.45 14.45
C ARG A 24 2.16 4.50 15.49
N ALA A 25 1.99 3.20 15.30
CA ALA A 25 2.66 2.18 16.10
C ALA A 25 4.18 2.30 15.99
N LYS A 26 4.86 2.11 17.12
CA LYS A 26 6.32 2.24 17.27
C LYS A 26 6.93 0.91 17.69
N GLY A 27 8.24 0.83 17.65
CA GLY A 27 9.02 -0.35 18.09
C GLY A 27 9.46 -1.25 16.95
N GLY A 28 10.45 -2.10 17.19
CA GLY A 28 11.08 -2.95 16.20
C GLY A 28 11.62 -2.16 14.99
N LYS A 29 11.38 -2.67 13.79
CA LYS A 29 11.81 -2.06 12.52
C LYS A 29 10.91 -0.90 12.04
N ARG A 30 9.87 -0.49 12.82
CA ARG A 30 8.79 0.47 12.46
C ARG A 30 9.21 1.94 12.50
N GLU A 31 10.38 2.28 11.98
CA GLU A 31 10.85 3.66 11.94
C GLU A 31 10.06 4.51 10.91
N ASN A 32 9.94 5.81 11.21
CA ASN A 32 9.22 6.76 10.37
C ASN A 32 10.17 7.81 9.78
N TYR A 33 11.16 7.39 8.99
CA TYR A 33 12.11 8.29 8.32
C TYR A 33 11.76 8.57 6.85
N TYR A 34 10.97 7.69 6.24
CA TYR A 34 10.59 7.80 4.83
C TYR A 34 9.29 8.60 4.68
N HIS A 35 9.28 9.54 3.72
CA HIS A 35 8.09 10.32 3.43
C HIS A 35 7.04 9.46 2.70
N GLY A 36 5.77 9.61 3.09
CA GLY A 36 4.66 8.94 2.41
C GLY A 36 4.39 7.49 2.84
N ASN A 37 5.12 6.91 3.82
CA ASN A 37 4.77 5.57 4.28
C ASN A 37 3.49 5.57 5.14
N PHE A 38 2.62 4.61 4.91
CA PHE A 38 1.43 4.40 5.74
C PHE A 38 1.78 3.90 7.15
N VAL A 39 0.83 4.00 8.07
CA VAL A 39 1.03 3.51 9.44
C VAL A 39 1.04 1.98 9.49
N PRO A 40 1.88 1.34 10.35
CA PRO A 40 2.00 -0.13 10.42
C PRO A 40 0.68 -0.86 10.70
N GLN A 41 -0.25 -0.21 11.39
CA GLN A 41 -1.56 -0.76 11.69
C GLN A 41 -2.39 -1.09 10.44
N ILE A 42 -2.15 -0.40 9.30
CA ILE A 42 -2.85 -0.72 8.04
C ILE A 42 -2.44 -2.08 7.51
N PRO A 43 -1.15 -2.33 7.15
CA PRO A 43 -0.76 -3.65 6.65
C PRO A 43 -0.94 -4.75 7.71
N GLU A 44 -0.73 -4.48 9.00
CA GLU A 44 -0.99 -5.45 10.07
C GLU A 44 -2.42 -5.97 10.01
N GLN A 45 -3.42 -5.09 9.98
CA GLN A 45 -4.84 -5.46 9.92
C GLN A 45 -5.20 -6.17 8.61
N MET A 46 -4.66 -5.72 7.47
CA MET A 46 -4.93 -6.32 6.17
C MET A 46 -4.33 -7.72 6.06
N ILE A 47 -3.08 -7.90 6.50
CA ILE A 47 -2.39 -9.19 6.49
C ILE A 47 -3.10 -10.20 7.39
N ARG A 48 -3.44 -9.82 8.61
CA ARG A 48 -4.15 -10.70 9.56
C ARG A 48 -5.53 -11.11 9.08
N ARG A 49 -6.24 -10.20 8.40
CA ARG A 49 -7.60 -10.43 7.93
C ARG A 49 -7.67 -11.29 6.67
N TYR A 50 -6.69 -11.14 5.76
CA TYR A 50 -6.78 -11.70 4.40
C TYR A 50 -5.74 -12.76 4.08
N THR A 51 -4.84 -13.09 5.02
CA THR A 51 -3.87 -14.17 4.85
C THR A 51 -3.82 -15.06 6.08
N ASP A 52 -3.56 -16.33 5.86
CA ASP A 52 -3.22 -17.26 6.92
C ASP A 52 -1.72 -17.17 7.24
N LYS A 53 -1.28 -17.77 8.37
CA LYS A 53 0.14 -17.90 8.70
C LYS A 53 0.86 -18.70 7.61
N GLY A 54 2.04 -18.24 7.20
CA GLY A 54 2.76 -18.79 6.05
C GLY A 54 2.26 -18.30 4.68
N GLY A 55 1.14 -17.57 4.62
CA GLY A 55 0.65 -16.96 3.38
C GLY A 55 1.60 -15.92 2.80
N ILE A 56 1.37 -15.51 1.55
CA ILE A 56 2.27 -14.63 0.80
C ILE A 56 1.64 -13.26 0.60
N VAL A 57 2.37 -12.22 1.00
CA VAL A 57 2.03 -10.81 0.78
C VAL A 57 2.91 -10.25 -0.34
N LEU A 58 2.27 -9.66 -1.36
CA LEU A 58 2.94 -8.91 -2.41
C LEU A 58 2.70 -7.41 -2.19
N ASP A 59 3.77 -6.61 -2.19
CA ASP A 59 3.72 -5.15 -2.09
C ASP A 59 4.24 -4.51 -3.39
N MET A 60 3.37 -3.78 -4.08
CA MET A 60 3.69 -3.18 -5.37
C MET A 60 4.62 -1.95 -5.26
N PHE A 61 4.65 -1.29 -4.09
CA PHE A 61 5.40 -0.06 -3.82
C PHE A 61 5.93 -0.13 -2.40
N MET A 62 7.00 -0.93 -2.20
CA MET A 62 7.51 -1.32 -0.88
C MET A 62 7.88 -0.12 0.00
N GLY A 63 8.45 0.93 -0.59
CA GLY A 63 8.95 2.08 0.15
C GLY A 63 9.90 1.66 1.28
N SER A 64 9.64 2.14 2.49
CA SER A 64 10.48 1.84 3.66
C SER A 64 10.24 0.47 4.31
N GLY A 65 9.51 -0.44 3.65
CA GLY A 65 9.31 -1.82 4.09
C GLY A 65 8.26 -1.99 5.19
N THR A 66 7.33 -1.04 5.35
CA THR A 66 6.33 -1.12 6.43
C THR A 66 5.50 -2.42 6.35
N ALA A 67 5.04 -2.82 5.15
CA ALA A 67 4.29 -4.06 4.97
C ALA A 67 5.17 -5.31 5.15
N LEU A 68 6.45 -5.25 4.74
CA LEU A 68 7.43 -6.32 4.96
C LEU A 68 7.61 -6.62 6.44
N PHE A 69 7.81 -5.58 7.25
CA PHE A 69 8.04 -5.76 8.69
C PHE A 69 6.80 -6.32 9.40
N GLU A 70 5.60 -5.97 8.95
CA GLU A 70 4.37 -6.57 9.49
C GLU A 70 4.18 -8.01 8.99
N ALA A 71 4.52 -8.32 7.74
CA ALA A 71 4.50 -9.69 7.23
C ALA A 71 5.47 -10.60 8.02
N GLU A 72 6.69 -10.12 8.28
CA GLU A 72 7.68 -10.79 9.15
C GLU A 72 7.11 -11.05 10.56
N ASN A 73 6.62 -9.99 11.22
CA ASN A 73 6.07 -10.09 12.58
C ASN A 73 4.91 -11.09 12.68
N LEU A 74 4.18 -11.26 11.60
CA LEU A 74 3.00 -12.11 11.52
C LEU A 74 3.29 -13.51 10.95
N GLY A 75 4.56 -13.81 10.59
CA GLY A 75 4.97 -15.11 10.04
C GLY A 75 4.41 -15.37 8.63
N ARG A 76 4.40 -14.35 7.77
CA ARG A 76 4.04 -14.42 6.35
C ARG A 76 5.29 -14.29 5.49
N SER A 77 5.28 -14.90 4.31
CA SER A 77 6.26 -14.63 3.27
C SER A 77 5.93 -13.30 2.57
N TYR A 78 6.96 -12.63 2.04
CA TYR A 78 6.79 -11.32 1.44
C TYR A 78 7.54 -11.20 0.11
N ILE A 79 6.92 -10.54 -0.86
CA ILE A 79 7.55 -10.13 -2.12
C ILE A 79 7.29 -8.63 -2.30
N GLY A 80 8.32 -7.83 -2.53
CA GLY A 80 8.19 -6.38 -2.67
C GLY A 80 8.91 -5.83 -3.90
N PHE A 81 8.28 -4.85 -4.55
CA PHE A 81 8.84 -4.07 -5.63
C PHE A 81 9.06 -2.63 -5.20
N ASP A 82 10.16 -2.06 -5.58
CA ASP A 82 10.44 -0.63 -5.52
C ASP A 82 11.46 -0.25 -6.60
N ILE A 83 11.49 1.01 -7.03
CA ILE A 83 12.50 1.50 -7.98
C ILE A 83 13.60 2.32 -7.29
N ASN A 84 13.46 2.63 -6.01
CA ASN A 84 14.38 3.46 -5.24
C ASN A 84 15.50 2.60 -4.63
N ASP A 85 16.70 2.66 -5.23
CA ASP A 85 17.86 1.89 -4.80
C ASP A 85 18.24 2.15 -3.34
N ASP A 86 18.20 3.42 -2.91
CA ASP A 86 18.61 3.82 -1.57
C ASP A 86 17.67 3.27 -0.50
N ILE A 87 16.36 3.26 -0.79
CA ILE A 87 15.38 2.73 0.16
C ILE A 87 15.45 1.21 0.23
N ILE A 88 15.66 0.54 -0.90
CA ILE A 88 15.87 -0.91 -0.96
C ILE A 88 17.08 -1.31 -0.12
N ALA A 89 18.22 -0.65 -0.29
CA ALA A 89 19.43 -0.93 0.49
C ALA A 89 19.19 -0.78 2.00
N LYS A 90 18.46 0.26 2.42
CA LYS A 90 18.11 0.48 3.84
C LYS A 90 17.18 -0.59 4.39
N VAL A 91 16.22 -1.06 3.59
CA VAL A 91 15.28 -2.12 3.99
C VAL A 91 16.04 -3.46 4.11
N ILE A 92 16.88 -3.80 3.13
CA ILE A 92 17.70 -5.02 3.18
C ILE A 92 18.60 -5.02 4.43
N ALA A 93 19.24 -3.88 4.74
CA ALA A 93 20.09 -3.77 5.95
C ALA A 93 19.31 -4.05 7.24
N LYS A 94 18.02 -3.65 7.33
CA LYS A 94 17.16 -3.96 8.48
C LYS A 94 16.71 -5.42 8.55
N MET A 95 16.74 -6.11 7.43
CA MET A 95 16.33 -7.51 7.34
C MET A 95 17.50 -8.48 7.46
N HIS A 96 18.74 -8.01 7.64
CA HIS A 96 19.95 -8.82 7.64
C HIS A 96 19.93 -10.01 8.62
N GLU A 97 19.30 -9.84 9.78
CA GLU A 97 19.20 -10.90 10.82
C GLU A 97 17.83 -11.61 10.82
N SER A 98 17.03 -11.42 9.77
CA SER A 98 15.70 -11.99 9.71
C SER A 98 15.69 -13.39 9.09
N ASP A 99 15.04 -14.33 9.75
CA ASP A 99 14.75 -15.66 9.20
C ASP A 99 13.47 -15.70 8.34
N ALA A 100 12.81 -14.56 8.18
CA ALA A 100 11.61 -14.47 7.36
C ALA A 100 11.91 -14.73 5.88
N LYS A 101 11.00 -15.40 5.18
CA LYS A 101 11.11 -15.62 3.74
C LYS A 101 10.64 -14.36 3.01
N TYR A 102 11.57 -13.57 2.49
CA TYR A 102 11.26 -12.34 1.78
C TYR A 102 12.09 -12.16 0.52
N PHE A 103 11.54 -11.49 -0.48
CA PHE A 103 12.18 -11.15 -1.75
C PHE A 103 11.92 -9.66 -2.04
N ILE A 104 12.96 -8.94 -2.43
CA ILE A 104 12.89 -7.50 -2.73
C ILE A 104 13.52 -7.28 -4.10
N HIS A 105 12.77 -6.62 -4.99
CA HIS A 105 13.20 -6.37 -6.35
C HIS A 105 13.29 -4.87 -6.65
N ASN A 106 14.44 -4.45 -7.17
CA ASN A 106 14.57 -3.14 -7.79
C ASN A 106 13.94 -3.20 -9.19
N CYS A 107 12.67 -2.88 -9.25
CA CYS A 107 11.90 -3.08 -10.47
C CYS A 107 10.77 -2.05 -10.58
N ASP A 108 10.65 -1.43 -11.75
CA ASP A 108 9.43 -0.73 -12.14
C ASP A 108 8.30 -1.74 -12.31
N VAL A 109 7.27 -1.61 -11.49
CA VAL A 109 6.10 -2.50 -11.47
C VAL A 109 5.32 -2.48 -12.81
N THR A 110 5.53 -1.46 -13.64
CA THR A 110 4.94 -1.38 -15.00
C THR A 110 5.68 -2.21 -16.05
N ASN A 111 6.88 -2.71 -15.73
CA ASN A 111 7.65 -3.58 -16.61
C ASN A 111 7.17 -5.03 -16.49
N SER A 112 6.34 -5.47 -17.45
CA SER A 112 5.69 -6.78 -17.41
C SER A 112 6.67 -7.96 -17.40
N GLU A 113 7.76 -7.88 -18.15
CA GLU A 113 8.75 -8.93 -18.27
C GLU A 113 9.49 -9.14 -16.94
N LYS A 114 10.03 -8.06 -16.37
CA LYS A 114 10.76 -8.11 -15.10
C LYS A 114 9.86 -8.57 -13.94
N VAL A 115 8.62 -8.04 -13.87
CA VAL A 115 7.66 -8.43 -12.83
C VAL A 115 7.28 -9.90 -12.95
N SER A 116 6.99 -10.37 -14.15
CA SER A 116 6.62 -11.78 -14.38
C SER A 116 7.76 -12.72 -14.04
N LEU A 117 8.99 -12.40 -14.44
CA LEU A 117 10.16 -13.20 -14.13
C LEU A 117 10.38 -13.29 -12.61
N ALA A 118 10.45 -12.15 -11.93
CA ALA A 118 10.67 -12.06 -10.49
C ALA A 118 9.61 -12.86 -9.70
N LEU A 119 8.32 -12.63 -10.01
CA LEU A 119 7.24 -13.34 -9.31
C LEU A 119 7.25 -14.85 -9.57
N SER A 120 7.57 -15.27 -10.80
CA SER A 120 7.65 -16.70 -11.13
C SER A 120 8.79 -17.38 -10.38
N GLU A 121 9.97 -16.78 -10.32
CA GLU A 121 11.12 -17.30 -9.57
C GLU A 121 10.86 -17.36 -8.07
N ASP A 122 10.33 -16.28 -7.50
CA ASP A 122 10.05 -16.21 -6.06
C ASP A 122 8.99 -17.23 -5.63
N LEU A 123 7.92 -17.37 -6.41
CA LEU A 123 6.86 -18.34 -6.13
C LEU A 123 7.36 -19.78 -6.21
N ILE A 124 8.25 -20.09 -7.17
CA ILE A 124 8.92 -21.41 -7.22
C ILE A 124 9.76 -21.61 -5.96
N ASN A 125 10.56 -20.62 -5.55
CA ASN A 125 11.39 -20.68 -4.35
C ASN A 125 10.58 -20.82 -3.05
N ILE A 126 9.35 -20.27 -3.04
CA ILE A 126 8.41 -20.42 -1.92
C ILE A 126 7.73 -21.79 -1.95
N GLY A 127 7.54 -22.37 -3.13
CA GLY A 127 6.77 -23.60 -3.36
C GLY A 127 5.28 -23.35 -3.56
N GLU A 128 4.92 -22.17 -4.09
CA GLU A 128 3.55 -21.72 -4.27
C GLU A 128 3.28 -21.29 -5.72
N THR A 129 2.00 -21.18 -6.08
CA THR A 129 1.57 -20.80 -7.46
C THR A 129 1.04 -19.37 -7.56
N GLY A 130 0.89 -18.68 -6.44
CA GLY A 130 0.38 -17.32 -6.40
C GLY A 130 0.42 -16.73 -5.00
N VAL A 131 0.08 -15.44 -4.90
CA VAL A 131 0.06 -14.69 -3.65
C VAL A 131 -1.34 -14.63 -3.04
N ASP A 132 -1.41 -14.46 -1.72
CA ASP A 132 -2.67 -14.44 -0.99
C ASP A 132 -3.20 -13.02 -0.80
N LEU A 133 -2.33 -12.02 -0.77
CA LEU A 133 -2.68 -10.62 -0.61
C LEU A 133 -1.75 -9.76 -1.46
N ILE A 134 -2.32 -8.81 -2.20
CA ILE A 134 -1.57 -7.72 -2.81
C ILE A 134 -1.89 -6.43 -2.05
N ILE A 135 -0.86 -5.70 -1.61
CA ILE A 135 -0.95 -4.37 -1.05
C ILE A 135 -0.37 -3.38 -2.06
N SER A 136 -1.04 -2.27 -2.26
CA SER A 136 -0.60 -1.21 -3.15
C SER A 136 -0.79 0.15 -2.48
N HIS A 137 0.30 0.90 -2.32
CA HIS A 137 0.30 2.27 -1.85
C HIS A 137 1.14 3.12 -2.81
N PRO A 138 0.58 3.45 -3.97
CA PRO A 138 1.30 4.17 -5.01
C PRO A 138 1.59 5.63 -4.61
N PRO A 139 2.51 6.33 -5.31
CA PRO A 139 2.66 7.77 -5.15
C PRO A 139 1.35 8.50 -5.51
N TYR A 140 1.17 9.70 -4.95
CA TYR A 140 -0.02 10.53 -5.17
C TYR A 140 0.27 11.52 -6.31
N LEU A 141 0.35 11.03 -7.53
CA LEU A 141 0.85 11.78 -8.68
C LEU A 141 2.26 12.34 -8.38
N ASP A 142 2.51 13.59 -8.75
CA ASP A 142 3.78 14.32 -8.61
C ASP A 142 3.86 15.20 -7.33
N ILE A 143 3.08 14.86 -6.29
CA ILE A 143 3.10 15.59 -5.00
C ILE A 143 4.46 15.46 -4.31
N VAL A 144 5.05 14.26 -4.35
CA VAL A 144 6.38 13.96 -3.82
C VAL A 144 7.13 13.15 -4.84
N LYS A 145 8.30 13.63 -5.26
CA LYS A 145 9.20 12.87 -6.11
C LYS A 145 10.06 11.97 -5.25
N PHE A 146 10.07 10.68 -5.54
CA PHE A 146 10.77 9.69 -4.73
C PHE A 146 12.16 9.35 -5.28
N THR A 147 12.35 9.44 -6.60
CA THR A 147 13.64 9.19 -7.28
C THR A 147 13.84 10.16 -8.43
N GLU A 148 15.02 10.13 -9.06
CA GLU A 148 15.28 10.84 -10.31
C GLU A 148 15.07 9.94 -11.56
N LYS A 149 14.58 8.71 -11.37
CA LYS A 149 14.34 7.76 -12.47
C LYS A 149 13.10 8.18 -13.26
N GLN A 150 13.20 8.11 -14.60
CA GLN A 150 12.11 8.53 -15.50
C GLN A 150 10.85 7.63 -15.38
N GLU A 151 11.05 6.35 -15.04
CA GLU A 151 10.00 5.37 -14.84
C GLU A 151 9.27 5.51 -13.49
N ASP A 152 9.72 6.42 -12.63
CA ASP A 152 9.05 6.69 -11.36
C ASP A 152 7.68 7.34 -11.60
N LEU A 153 6.61 6.66 -11.17
CA LEU A 153 5.23 7.17 -11.28
C LEU A 153 5.05 8.54 -10.61
N SER A 154 5.90 8.87 -9.65
CA SER A 154 5.89 10.18 -8.98
C SER A 154 6.34 11.35 -9.84
N HIS A 155 6.78 11.12 -11.07
CA HIS A 155 7.05 12.17 -12.06
C HIS A 155 5.83 12.49 -12.95
N ILE A 156 4.78 11.66 -12.91
CA ILE A 156 3.62 11.80 -13.79
C ILE A 156 2.66 12.83 -13.21
N SER A 157 2.48 13.95 -13.90
CA SER A 157 1.58 15.04 -13.50
C SER A 157 0.19 14.94 -14.14
N ASP A 158 0.06 14.26 -15.28
CA ASP A 158 -1.23 14.02 -15.93
C ASP A 158 -1.97 12.86 -15.26
N LEU A 159 -3.21 13.12 -14.85
CA LEU A 159 -4.03 12.15 -14.13
C LEU A 159 -4.36 10.91 -14.98
N GLY A 160 -4.68 11.10 -16.26
CA GLY A 160 -5.04 10.00 -17.15
C GLY A 160 -3.84 9.07 -17.41
N VAL A 161 -2.67 9.66 -17.66
CA VAL A 161 -1.41 8.93 -17.83
C VAL A 161 -1.06 8.17 -16.56
N PHE A 162 -1.17 8.81 -15.40
CA PHE A 162 -0.91 8.16 -14.10
C PHE A 162 -1.81 6.94 -13.87
N ILE A 163 -3.13 7.10 -14.08
CA ILE A 163 -4.08 5.98 -13.95
C ILE A 163 -3.72 4.85 -14.91
N GLY A 164 -3.36 5.17 -16.16
CA GLY A 164 -2.93 4.18 -17.14
C GLY A 164 -1.68 3.41 -16.72
N CYS A 165 -0.65 4.09 -16.24
CA CYS A 165 0.58 3.48 -15.73
C CYS A 165 0.32 2.65 -14.47
N PHE A 166 -0.45 3.16 -13.53
CA PHE A 166 -0.86 2.40 -12.34
C PHE A 166 -1.59 1.11 -12.71
N LEU A 167 -2.57 1.17 -13.61
CA LEU A 167 -3.28 -0.02 -14.09
C LEU A 167 -2.36 -1.00 -14.82
N LYS A 168 -1.36 -0.52 -15.55
CA LYS A 168 -0.36 -1.39 -16.17
C LYS A 168 0.40 -2.18 -15.10
N GLY A 169 0.82 -1.53 -14.00
CA GLY A 169 1.42 -2.22 -12.86
C GLY A 169 0.48 -3.24 -12.23
N VAL A 170 -0.79 -2.88 -12.00
CA VAL A 170 -1.79 -3.82 -11.47
C VAL A 170 -1.99 -5.01 -12.42
N LYS A 171 -2.06 -4.80 -13.74
CA LYS A 171 -2.18 -5.87 -14.75
C LYS A 171 -1.03 -6.87 -14.68
N ASN A 172 0.19 -6.41 -14.37
CA ASN A 172 1.36 -7.26 -14.27
C ASN A 172 1.32 -8.19 -13.05
N VAL A 173 0.79 -7.73 -11.92
CA VAL A 173 0.72 -8.52 -10.67
C VAL A 173 -0.59 -9.29 -10.50
N TRP A 174 -1.68 -8.86 -11.15
CA TRP A 174 -3.01 -9.46 -11.00
C TRP A 174 -3.09 -10.96 -11.33
N PRO A 175 -2.42 -11.49 -12.37
CA PRO A 175 -2.43 -12.92 -12.65
C PRO A 175 -1.93 -13.77 -11.48
N PHE A 176 -0.97 -13.27 -10.71
CA PHE A 176 -0.34 -13.96 -9.58
C PHE A 176 -1.19 -13.91 -8.30
N LEU A 177 -2.21 -13.05 -8.20
CA LEU A 177 -3.15 -13.11 -7.09
C LEU A 177 -4.02 -14.35 -7.24
N LYS A 178 -4.05 -15.22 -6.23
CA LYS A 178 -4.89 -16.42 -6.22
C LYS A 178 -6.38 -16.03 -6.32
N LYS A 179 -7.20 -16.90 -6.89
CA LYS A 179 -8.66 -16.73 -6.90
C LYS A 179 -9.18 -16.64 -5.45
N ASP A 180 -10.23 -15.85 -5.25
CA ASP A 180 -10.87 -15.57 -3.96
C ASP A 180 -9.99 -14.81 -2.95
N LYS A 181 -8.78 -14.41 -3.33
CA LYS A 181 -7.86 -13.60 -2.52
C LYS A 181 -8.00 -12.11 -2.80
N HIS A 182 -7.27 -11.26 -2.07
CA HIS A 182 -7.57 -9.84 -1.96
C HIS A 182 -6.46 -8.92 -2.50
N PHE A 183 -6.89 -7.86 -3.15
CA PHE A 183 -6.06 -6.71 -3.52
C PHE A 183 -6.49 -5.51 -2.67
N VAL A 184 -5.54 -4.85 -2.02
CA VAL A 184 -5.77 -3.70 -1.16
C VAL A 184 -5.06 -2.49 -1.74
N LEU A 185 -5.82 -1.43 -2.02
CA LEU A 185 -5.29 -0.12 -2.42
C LEU A 185 -5.42 0.85 -1.25
N VAL A 186 -4.28 1.40 -0.80
CA VAL A 186 -4.23 2.50 0.16
C VAL A 186 -3.91 3.78 -0.60
N ILE A 187 -4.76 4.80 -0.49
CA ILE A 187 -4.59 6.05 -1.25
C ILE A 187 -5.44 7.17 -0.64
N GLY A 188 -4.95 8.40 -0.69
CA GLY A 188 -5.73 9.58 -0.37
C GLY A 188 -6.07 10.41 -1.61
N ASP A 189 -6.82 11.48 -1.39
CA ASP A 189 -7.08 12.48 -2.40
C ASP A 189 -6.03 13.58 -2.38
N LEU A 190 -5.97 14.37 -3.43
CA LEU A 190 -5.03 15.47 -3.54
C LEU A 190 -5.74 16.76 -3.96
N TRP A 191 -5.05 17.89 -3.76
CA TRP A 191 -5.50 19.20 -4.14
C TRP A 191 -4.68 19.71 -5.31
N ARG A 192 -5.35 20.05 -6.44
CA ARG A 192 -4.68 20.56 -7.64
C ARG A 192 -5.57 21.58 -8.34
N ASN A 193 -4.97 22.67 -8.84
CA ASN A 193 -5.66 23.69 -9.63
C ASN A 193 -6.93 24.25 -8.95
N LYS A 194 -6.89 24.43 -7.62
CA LYS A 194 -8.01 24.90 -6.79
C LYS A 194 -9.20 23.92 -6.72
N GLU A 195 -8.97 22.64 -6.98
CA GLU A 195 -9.97 21.59 -6.98
C GLU A 195 -9.46 20.35 -6.27
N VAL A 196 -10.38 19.60 -5.67
CA VAL A 196 -10.10 18.24 -5.14
C VAL A 196 -10.02 17.27 -6.31
N VAL A 197 -8.89 16.58 -6.42
CA VAL A 197 -8.77 15.42 -7.30
C VAL A 197 -9.04 14.17 -6.45
N PRO A 198 -10.21 13.52 -6.61
CA PRO A 198 -10.58 12.34 -5.84
C PRO A 198 -9.85 11.10 -6.37
N LEU A 199 -8.51 11.13 -6.22
CA LEU A 199 -7.59 10.13 -6.78
C LEU A 199 -7.96 8.72 -6.32
N GLY A 200 -8.34 8.57 -5.05
CA GLY A 200 -8.75 7.28 -4.49
C GLY A 200 -9.91 6.67 -5.25
N PHE A 201 -10.93 7.45 -5.57
CA PHE A 201 -12.11 6.99 -6.29
C PHE A 201 -11.83 6.75 -7.78
N TYR A 202 -10.95 7.53 -8.41
CA TYR A 202 -10.54 7.27 -9.79
C TYR A 202 -9.79 5.95 -9.92
N LEU A 203 -8.84 5.67 -9.03
CA LEU A 203 -8.11 4.40 -9.04
C LEU A 203 -9.01 3.22 -8.67
N MET A 204 -9.89 3.39 -7.68
CA MET A 204 -10.89 2.40 -7.30
C MET A 204 -11.77 2.02 -8.48
N ASN A 205 -12.33 3.01 -9.19
CA ASN A 205 -13.16 2.78 -10.36
C ASN A 205 -12.37 2.13 -11.49
N ALA A 206 -11.15 2.56 -11.75
CA ALA A 206 -10.28 2.01 -12.78
C ALA A 206 -9.97 0.53 -12.54
N ILE A 207 -9.67 0.11 -11.30
CA ILE A 207 -9.51 -1.31 -10.92
C ILE A 207 -10.83 -2.05 -11.14
N LYS A 208 -11.94 -1.52 -10.62
CA LYS A 208 -13.25 -2.17 -10.65
C LYS A 208 -13.76 -2.42 -12.08
N THR A 209 -13.44 -1.52 -13.01
CA THR A 209 -13.86 -1.64 -14.42
C THR A 209 -12.91 -2.48 -15.27
N THR A 210 -11.65 -2.63 -14.83
CA THR A 210 -10.61 -3.35 -15.60
C THR A 210 -10.51 -4.82 -15.22
N PHE A 211 -10.73 -5.17 -13.94
CA PHE A 211 -10.49 -6.50 -13.42
C PHE A 211 -11.79 -7.17 -12.95
N SER A 212 -11.85 -8.52 -13.13
CA SER A 212 -12.92 -9.33 -12.56
C SER A 212 -12.75 -9.43 -11.04
N CYS A 213 -13.45 -8.56 -10.31
CA CYS A 213 -13.36 -8.46 -8.86
C CYS A 213 -14.62 -7.91 -8.20
N LEU A 214 -14.77 -8.19 -6.92
CA LEU A 214 -15.78 -7.59 -6.05
C LEU A 214 -15.12 -6.52 -5.17
N LEU A 215 -15.67 -5.32 -5.12
CA LEU A 215 -15.30 -4.34 -4.10
C LEU A 215 -15.91 -4.77 -2.77
N LYS A 216 -15.07 -5.14 -1.80
CA LYS A 216 -15.47 -5.70 -0.49
C LYS A 216 -15.52 -4.67 0.62
N GLY A 217 -14.81 -3.56 0.47
CA GLY A 217 -14.82 -2.50 1.46
C GLY A 217 -14.21 -1.21 0.95
N ILE A 218 -14.74 -0.11 1.47
CA ILE A 218 -14.16 1.22 1.41
C ILE A 218 -13.99 1.65 2.87
N VAL A 219 -12.75 1.68 3.34
CA VAL A 219 -12.44 2.12 4.69
C VAL A 219 -11.91 3.54 4.63
N VAL A 220 -12.47 4.42 5.45
CA VAL A 220 -11.97 5.77 5.67
C VAL A 220 -11.11 5.74 6.94
N LYS A 221 -9.84 6.05 6.82
CA LYS A 221 -8.89 6.02 7.93
C LYS A 221 -8.36 7.42 8.23
N ASP A 222 -8.39 7.83 9.49
CA ASP A 222 -7.90 9.13 9.94
C ASP A 222 -6.39 9.32 9.71
N ILE A 223 -5.96 10.56 9.44
CA ILE A 223 -4.55 10.92 9.37
C ILE A 223 -4.20 11.76 10.59
N VAL A 224 -3.43 11.18 11.51
CA VAL A 224 -2.92 11.84 12.71
C VAL A 224 -1.44 12.13 12.54
N GLY A 225 -1.00 13.32 13.01
CA GLY A 225 0.43 13.65 13.04
C GLY A 225 1.07 13.83 11.67
N ASN A 226 0.35 14.37 10.69
CA ASN A 226 0.91 14.67 9.37
C ASN A 226 2.12 15.60 9.49
N ARG A 227 3.33 15.07 9.22
CA ARG A 227 4.60 15.78 9.35
C ARG A 227 4.65 17.10 8.58
N GLY A 228 4.05 17.16 7.39
CA GLY A 228 4.01 18.36 6.56
C GLY A 228 3.15 19.49 7.13
N LYS A 229 2.40 19.23 8.21
CA LYS A 229 1.51 20.20 8.86
C LYS A 229 1.77 20.40 10.34
N LEU A 230 2.71 19.67 10.94
CA LEU A 230 3.06 19.79 12.35
C LEU A 230 3.53 21.21 12.67
N GLY A 231 2.92 21.83 13.70
CA GLY A 231 3.21 23.20 14.12
C GLY A 231 2.66 24.30 13.21
N THR A 232 1.98 23.92 12.11
CA THR A 232 1.39 24.88 11.15
C THR A 232 -0.10 24.68 10.96
N GLU A 233 -0.77 23.92 11.83
CA GLU A 233 -2.18 23.56 11.73
C GLU A 233 -3.09 24.80 11.64
N ASN A 234 -2.79 25.85 12.42
CA ASN A 234 -3.55 27.09 12.39
C ASN A 234 -3.41 27.83 11.06
N ILE A 235 -2.23 27.81 10.44
CA ILE A 235 -1.98 28.41 9.12
C ILE A 235 -2.81 27.68 8.07
N TRP A 236 -2.78 26.36 8.09
CA TRP A 236 -3.57 25.54 7.14
C TRP A 236 -5.08 25.74 7.34
N ARG A 237 -5.54 25.83 8.61
CA ARG A 237 -6.94 26.16 8.91
C ARG A 237 -7.35 27.52 8.35
N GLN A 238 -6.53 28.56 8.55
CA GLN A 238 -6.80 29.89 8.00
C GLN A 238 -6.84 29.90 6.46
N ARG A 239 -5.92 29.16 5.83
CA ARG A 239 -5.91 29.01 4.35
C ARG A 239 -7.17 28.31 3.86
N ALA A 240 -7.58 27.23 4.51
CA ALA A 240 -8.80 26.50 4.15
C ALA A 240 -10.05 27.36 4.28
N LEU A 241 -10.18 28.15 5.36
CA LEU A 241 -11.28 29.08 5.55
C LEU A 241 -11.37 30.18 4.48
N LYS A 242 -10.20 30.63 3.96
CA LYS A 242 -10.12 31.66 2.91
C LYS A 242 -10.35 31.12 1.49
N SER A 243 -10.20 29.82 1.28
CA SER A 243 -10.22 29.18 -0.04
C SER A 243 -11.38 28.24 -0.25
N ASP A 244 -12.38 28.23 0.63
CA ASP A 244 -13.56 27.35 0.60
C ASP A 244 -13.26 25.86 0.60
N ASN A 245 -12.07 25.46 1.10
CA ASN A 245 -11.59 24.09 1.04
C ASN A 245 -11.70 23.38 2.38
N PHE A 246 -11.76 22.06 2.31
CA PHE A 246 -11.56 21.20 3.47
C PHE A 246 -10.14 20.64 3.52
N LEU A 247 -9.58 20.55 4.71
CA LEU A 247 -8.29 19.89 4.93
C LEU A 247 -8.45 18.39 4.94
N PHE A 248 -7.70 17.68 4.11
CA PHE A 248 -7.67 16.22 4.15
C PHE A 248 -7.15 15.75 5.51
N LYS A 249 -7.97 14.97 6.19
CA LYS A 249 -7.72 14.35 7.49
C LYS A 249 -7.91 12.83 7.44
N HIS A 250 -8.02 12.28 6.24
CA HIS A 250 -8.24 10.87 6.01
C HIS A 250 -7.55 10.40 4.72
N GLU A 251 -7.39 9.12 4.64
CA GLU A 251 -7.05 8.35 3.46
C GLU A 251 -8.00 7.16 3.34
N TYR A 252 -8.01 6.51 2.21
CA TYR A 252 -8.89 5.37 1.93
C TYR A 252 -8.11 4.07 1.88
N ILE A 253 -8.78 2.98 2.26
CA ILE A 253 -8.34 1.62 2.02
C ILE A 253 -9.44 0.94 1.23
N PHE A 254 -9.20 0.70 -0.05
CA PHE A 254 -10.13 -0.03 -0.91
C PHE A 254 -9.73 -1.49 -0.97
N VAL A 255 -10.69 -2.36 -0.69
CA VAL A 255 -10.46 -3.81 -0.63
C VAL A 255 -11.22 -4.48 -1.76
N PHE A 256 -10.50 -5.17 -2.64
CA PHE A 256 -11.07 -5.93 -3.75
C PHE A 256 -10.81 -7.41 -3.55
N LYS A 257 -11.78 -8.23 -3.90
CA LYS A 257 -11.66 -9.69 -3.95
C LYS A 257 -11.64 -10.15 -5.39
N LYS A 258 -10.60 -10.88 -5.83
CA LYS A 258 -10.52 -11.49 -7.16
C LYS A 258 -11.57 -12.61 -7.29
N ILE A 259 -12.29 -12.69 -8.41
CA ILE A 259 -13.30 -13.71 -8.73
C ILE A 259 -12.89 -14.57 -9.92
#